data_7a14ff60059908f776d88f4d10820442
#
_entry.id   7a14ff60059908f776d88f4d10820442
#
_cell.length_a   1.000
_cell.length_b   1.000
_cell.length_c   1.000
_cell.angle_alpha   90.00
_cell.angle_beta   90.00
_cell.angle_gamma   90.00
#
_symmetry.space_group_name_H-M   'P 1'
#
loop_
_entity.id
_entity.type
_entity.pdbx_description
1 polymer ?
#
loop_
_entity_poly.entity_id
_entity_poly.type
_entity_poly.pdbx_seq_one_letter_code
_entity_poly.pdbx_strand_id
1 'polypeptide(L)'
;MIEGRLGDEDELFFEVELIASNGLELPVDALLDTGFSGWLAMDEQDFEGLDWIYIRRQEMRTAKGEFDFDLYAGKVRIDEQEFDIPVHVGDGVPEILIGRQWLKTRRLVVDMSAGILTLQAS
;
A
#
# COMPACT_ATOMS: atom_id res chain seq x y z
N MET A 1 9.99 -13.04 -3.35
CA MET A 1 8.69 -13.10 -4.07
C MET A 1 7.56 -13.25 -3.06
N ILE A 2 6.51 -12.46 -3.21
CA ILE A 2 5.30 -12.66 -2.43
C ILE A 2 4.16 -13.07 -3.34
N GLU A 3 3.31 -13.95 -2.84
CA GLU A 3 2.09 -14.35 -3.50
C GLU A 3 0.95 -13.50 -2.98
N GLY A 4 0.13 -13.02 -3.91
CA GLY A 4 -1.10 -12.33 -3.59
C GLY A 4 -2.30 -13.25 -3.71
N ARG A 5 -3.47 -12.68 -3.53
CA ARG A 5 -4.72 -13.37 -3.78
C ARG A 5 -5.65 -12.49 -4.62
N LEU A 6 -6.41 -13.13 -5.47
CA LEU A 6 -7.44 -12.46 -6.26
C LEU A 6 -8.71 -12.36 -5.41
N GLY A 7 -9.29 -11.17 -5.34
CA GLY A 7 -10.55 -10.95 -4.66
C GLY A 7 -11.73 -11.45 -5.47
N ASP A 8 -12.94 -11.34 -4.92
CA ASP A 8 -14.17 -11.81 -5.56
C ASP A 8 -14.51 -11.06 -6.85
N GLU A 9 -14.00 -9.84 -6.99
CA GLU A 9 -14.14 -9.01 -8.21
C GLU A 9 -12.80 -8.86 -8.94
N ASP A 10 -11.93 -9.86 -8.83
CA ASP A 10 -10.61 -9.91 -9.47
C ASP A 10 -9.64 -8.82 -8.97
N GLU A 11 -9.87 -8.29 -7.77
CA GLU A 11 -8.94 -7.34 -7.14
C GLU A 11 -7.63 -8.05 -6.79
N LEU A 12 -6.54 -7.29 -6.86
CA LEU A 12 -5.19 -7.79 -6.61
C LEU A 12 -4.76 -7.44 -5.18
N PHE A 13 -4.89 -8.39 -4.25
CA PHE A 13 -4.52 -8.19 -2.86
C PHE A 13 -3.17 -8.81 -2.52
N PHE A 14 -2.40 -8.08 -1.76
CA PHE A 14 -1.15 -8.57 -1.16
C PHE A 14 -1.15 -8.27 0.34
N GLU A 15 -0.66 -9.21 1.13
CA GLU A 15 -0.43 -8.99 2.53
C GLU A 15 0.87 -8.21 2.72
N VAL A 16 0.79 -7.12 3.47
CA VAL A 16 1.94 -6.33 3.88
C VAL A 16 1.87 -6.13 5.39
N GLU A 17 3.02 -5.93 6.03
CA GLU A 17 3.06 -5.63 7.45
C GLU A 17 3.36 -4.15 7.66
N LEU A 18 2.49 -3.48 8.42
CA LEU A 18 2.74 -2.13 8.89
C LEU A 18 3.53 -2.20 10.18
N ILE A 19 4.61 -1.45 10.28
CA ILE A 19 5.45 -1.45 11.48
C ILE A 19 5.26 -0.13 12.20
N ALA A 20 4.61 -0.18 13.35
CA ALA A 20 4.36 1.00 14.17
C ALA A 20 5.67 1.52 14.78
N SER A 21 5.65 2.77 15.25
CA SER A 21 6.83 3.40 15.87
C SER A 21 7.33 2.66 17.10
N ASN A 22 6.45 1.94 17.80
CA ASN A 22 6.84 1.11 18.95
C ASN A 22 7.33 -0.29 18.56
N GLY A 23 7.42 -0.60 17.25
CA GLY A 23 7.87 -1.88 16.76
C GLY A 23 6.78 -2.92 16.56
N LEU A 24 5.54 -2.62 16.91
CA LEU A 24 4.42 -3.54 16.69
C LEU A 24 4.21 -3.77 15.20
N GLU A 25 4.10 -5.02 14.79
CA GLU A 25 3.89 -5.43 13.40
C GLU A 25 2.42 -5.78 13.19
N LEU A 26 1.79 -5.14 12.20
CA LEU A 26 0.37 -5.31 11.90
C LEU A 26 0.21 -5.81 10.46
N PRO A 27 -0.13 -7.08 10.26
CA PRO A 27 -0.41 -7.57 8.92
C PRO A 27 -1.74 -7.00 8.41
N VAL A 28 -1.73 -6.52 7.17
CA VAL A 28 -2.93 -6.00 6.51
C VAL A 28 -2.98 -6.49 5.08
N ASP A 29 -4.18 -6.63 4.54
CA ASP A 29 -4.39 -6.87 3.12
C ASP A 29 -4.43 -5.52 2.41
N ALA A 30 -3.58 -5.34 1.42
CA ALA A 30 -3.53 -4.12 0.64
C ALA A 30 -3.89 -4.40 -0.81
N LEU A 31 -4.70 -3.52 -1.39
CA LEU A 31 -5.11 -3.59 -2.78
C LEU A 31 -4.06 -2.91 -3.66
N LEU A 32 -3.54 -3.64 -4.64
CA LEU A 32 -2.66 -3.02 -5.63
C LEU A 32 -3.49 -2.21 -6.60
N ASP A 33 -3.23 -0.91 -6.62
CA ASP A 33 -3.90 0.06 -7.48
C ASP A 33 -2.86 0.77 -8.33
N THR A 34 -2.76 0.42 -9.61
CA THR A 34 -1.81 1.04 -10.53
C THR A 34 -2.16 2.48 -10.88
N GLY A 35 -3.39 2.90 -10.60
CA GLY A 35 -3.81 4.30 -10.71
C GLY A 35 -3.30 5.20 -9.58
N PHE A 36 -2.86 4.59 -8.49
CA PHE A 36 -2.25 5.33 -7.39
C PHE A 36 -0.73 5.45 -7.61
N SER A 37 -0.24 6.69 -7.66
CA SER A 37 1.16 6.95 -8.02
C SER A 37 2.15 6.84 -6.86
N GLY A 38 1.67 6.66 -5.63
CA GLY A 38 2.50 6.57 -4.43
C GLY A 38 2.91 5.16 -4.06
N TRP A 39 3.35 5.01 -2.81
CA TRP A 39 3.75 3.74 -2.24
C TRP A 39 2.61 3.04 -1.50
N LEU A 40 2.01 3.74 -0.55
CA LEU A 40 0.97 3.20 0.33
C LEU A 40 -0.01 4.31 0.66
N ALA A 41 -1.29 3.99 0.66
CA ALA A 41 -2.35 4.90 1.10
C ALA A 41 -3.29 4.18 2.05
N MET A 42 -3.79 4.88 3.04
CA MET A 42 -4.73 4.34 4.00
C MET A 42 -5.66 5.40 4.55
N ASP A 43 -6.76 4.95 5.13
CA ASP A 43 -7.68 5.81 5.85
C ASP A 43 -7.10 6.22 7.21
N GLU A 44 -7.57 7.34 7.73
CA GLU A 44 -7.17 7.83 9.05
C GLU A 44 -7.40 6.80 10.16
N GLN A 45 -8.44 5.98 10.05
CA GLN A 45 -8.73 4.92 11.02
C GLN A 45 -7.66 3.85 11.04
N ASP A 46 -7.14 3.48 9.87
CA ASP A 46 -6.08 2.47 9.77
C ASP A 46 -4.74 3.01 10.27
N PHE A 47 -4.58 4.32 10.22
CA PHE A 47 -3.37 5.00 10.66
C PHE A 47 -3.27 5.09 12.19
N GLU A 48 -4.39 5.06 12.89
CA GLU A 48 -4.41 5.18 14.36
C GLU A 48 -3.53 4.12 15.02
N GLY A 49 -2.70 4.55 15.95
CA GLY A 49 -1.81 3.68 16.72
C GLY A 49 -0.47 3.39 16.05
N LEU A 50 -0.26 3.79 14.78
CA LEU A 50 1.04 3.62 14.13
C LEU A 50 2.07 4.62 14.62
N ASP A 51 1.64 5.82 14.96
CA ASP A 51 2.46 6.88 15.54
C ASP A 51 3.65 7.27 14.65
N TRP A 52 3.42 7.28 13.34
CA TRP A 52 4.42 7.71 12.37
C TRP A 52 4.54 9.23 12.36
N ILE A 53 5.71 9.72 11.94
CA ILE A 53 6.02 11.15 11.93
C ILE A 53 5.40 11.81 10.70
N TYR A 54 4.70 12.91 10.91
CA TYR A 54 4.13 13.73 9.84
C TYR A 54 5.22 14.39 9.01
N ILE A 55 5.08 14.33 7.69
CA ILE A 55 6.01 14.97 6.75
C ILE A 55 5.43 16.27 6.21
N ARG A 56 4.30 16.19 5.51
CA ARG A 56 3.64 17.33 4.88
C ARG A 56 2.27 16.95 4.33
N ARG A 57 1.49 17.94 3.98
CA ARG A 57 0.25 17.76 3.22
C ARG A 57 0.58 17.63 1.74
N GLN A 58 -0.20 16.82 1.02
CA GLN A 58 -0.06 16.65 -0.42
C GLN A 58 -1.43 16.52 -1.08
N GLU A 59 -1.62 17.29 -2.16
CA GLU A 59 -2.75 17.09 -3.05
C GLU A 59 -2.41 16.00 -4.07
N MET A 60 -3.38 15.12 -4.34
CA MET A 60 -3.28 14.14 -5.41
C MET A 60 -4.51 14.20 -6.28
N ARG A 61 -4.30 14.12 -7.59
CA ARG A 61 -5.37 13.96 -8.56
C ARG A 61 -5.57 12.47 -8.84
N THR A 62 -6.79 12.00 -8.68
CA THR A 62 -7.20 10.64 -9.02
C THR A 62 -8.31 10.68 -10.05
N ALA A 63 -8.71 9.53 -10.58
CA ALA A 63 -9.84 9.44 -11.50
C ALA A 63 -11.15 9.95 -10.89
N LYS A 64 -11.26 10.00 -9.57
CA LYS A 64 -12.45 10.46 -8.84
C LYS A 64 -12.37 11.93 -8.41
N GLY A 65 -11.30 12.66 -8.78
CA GLY A 65 -11.11 14.05 -8.43
C GLY A 65 -9.82 14.32 -7.68
N GLU A 66 -9.74 15.49 -7.07
CA GLU A 66 -8.59 15.90 -6.26
C GLU A 66 -8.87 15.57 -4.80
N PHE A 67 -7.87 14.98 -4.15
CA PHE A 67 -7.92 14.63 -2.74
C PHE A 67 -6.69 15.17 -2.04
N ASP A 68 -6.91 15.64 -0.81
CA ASP A 68 -5.81 16.04 0.07
C ASP A 68 -5.44 14.87 0.96
N PHE A 69 -4.14 14.59 1.01
CA PHE A 69 -3.58 13.60 1.91
C PHE A 69 -2.55 14.24 2.82
N ASP A 70 -2.41 13.66 4.00
CA ASP A 70 -1.26 13.91 4.87
C ASP A 70 -0.22 12.82 4.63
N LEU A 71 1.04 13.22 4.42
CA LEU A 71 2.14 12.28 4.26
C LEU A 71 2.82 12.03 5.59
N TYR A 72 3.06 10.77 5.88
CA TYR A 72 3.77 10.31 7.07
C TYR A 72 4.97 9.45 6.68
N ALA A 73 6.02 9.50 7.50
CA ALA A 73 7.17 8.63 7.35
C ALA A 73 6.83 7.24 7.90
N GLY A 74 6.40 6.35 7.01
CA GLY A 74 5.95 5.02 7.38
C GLY A 74 7.05 3.98 7.29
N LYS A 75 6.81 2.85 7.93
CA LYS A 75 7.67 1.68 7.85
C LYS A 75 6.80 0.46 7.57
N VAL A 76 7.19 -0.30 6.55
CA VAL A 76 6.46 -1.51 6.14
C VAL A 76 7.43 -2.64 5.89
N ARG A 77 6.92 -3.87 6.01
CA ARG A 77 7.66 -5.06 5.60
C ARG A 77 6.92 -5.71 4.44
N ILE A 78 7.64 -5.91 3.34
CA ILE A 78 7.16 -6.63 2.16
C ILE A 78 8.25 -7.61 1.76
N ASP A 79 7.86 -8.87 1.53
CA ASP A 79 8.80 -9.93 1.11
C ASP A 79 10.01 -10.04 2.05
N GLU A 80 9.74 -10.00 3.36
CA GLU A 80 10.74 -10.11 4.44
C GLU A 80 11.75 -8.96 4.48
N GLN A 81 11.49 -7.86 3.75
CA GLN A 81 12.32 -6.68 3.74
C GLN A 81 11.56 -5.49 4.31
N GLU A 82 12.26 -4.69 5.14
CA GLU A 82 11.71 -3.46 5.69
C GLU A 82 12.02 -2.28 4.78
N PHE A 83 11.03 -1.40 4.64
CA PHE A 83 11.15 -0.19 3.83
C PHE A 83 10.62 1.00 4.61
N ASP A 84 11.38 2.10 4.55
CA ASP A 84 10.90 3.41 5.01
C ASP A 84 10.34 4.14 3.79
N ILE A 85 9.04 4.45 3.84
CA ILE A 85 8.33 5.03 2.70
C ILE A 85 7.41 6.16 3.14
N PRO A 86 7.16 7.14 2.28
CA PRO A 86 6.08 8.09 2.54
C PRO A 86 4.74 7.39 2.36
N VAL A 87 3.85 7.58 3.33
CA VAL A 87 2.52 6.98 3.33
C VAL A 87 1.47 8.08 3.28
N HIS A 88 0.51 7.92 2.37
CA HIS A 88 -0.60 8.84 2.18
C HIS A 88 -1.75 8.45 3.10
N VAL A 89 -2.14 9.34 4.01
CA VAL A 89 -3.25 9.13 4.93
C VAL A 89 -4.33 10.15 4.63
N GLY A 90 -5.54 9.68 4.38
CA GLY A 90 -6.66 10.53 4.02
C GLY A 90 -7.96 10.09 4.67
N ASP A 91 -8.99 10.90 4.49
CA ASP A 91 -10.33 10.60 4.95
C ASP A 91 -11.11 9.90 3.83
N GLY A 92 -11.76 8.80 4.17
CA GLY A 92 -12.62 8.09 3.22
C GLY A 92 -11.88 7.20 2.22
N VAL A 93 -10.65 6.78 2.54
CA VAL A 93 -9.93 5.79 1.74
C VAL A 93 -10.50 4.40 2.08
N PRO A 94 -11.24 3.76 1.18
CA PRO A 94 -12.00 2.56 1.54
C PRO A 94 -11.14 1.34 1.79
N GLU A 95 -9.94 1.28 1.23
CA GLU A 95 -9.02 0.15 1.37
C GLU A 95 -7.60 0.66 1.48
N ILE A 96 -6.75 -0.11 2.15
CA ILE A 96 -5.31 0.16 2.11
C ILE A 96 -4.81 -0.14 0.71
N LEU A 97 -4.16 0.84 0.07
CA LEU A 97 -3.69 0.74 -1.29
C LEU A 97 -2.18 0.63 -1.33
N ILE A 98 -1.65 -0.25 -2.17
CA ILE A 98 -0.26 -0.21 -2.59
C ILE A 98 -0.20 0.32 -4.01
N GLY A 99 0.68 1.30 -4.22
CA GLY A 99 0.75 2.03 -5.48
C GLY A 99 1.82 1.53 -6.42
N ARG A 100 1.87 2.14 -7.60
CA ARG A 100 2.78 1.71 -8.66
C ARG A 100 4.26 2.01 -8.42
N GLN A 101 4.60 2.77 -7.37
CA GLN A 101 6.01 2.99 -7.02
C GLN A 101 6.77 1.67 -6.79
N TRP A 102 6.07 0.68 -6.21
CA TRP A 102 6.66 -0.64 -6.00
C TRP A 102 7.05 -1.34 -7.30
N LEU A 103 6.38 -1.01 -8.41
CA LEU A 103 6.64 -1.64 -9.71
C LEU A 103 7.88 -1.08 -10.41
N LYS A 104 8.53 -0.06 -9.86
CA LYS A 104 9.81 0.43 -10.38
C LYS A 104 10.95 -0.54 -10.11
N THR A 105 10.84 -1.35 -9.06
CA THR A 105 11.86 -2.31 -8.65
C THR A 105 11.34 -3.74 -8.51
N ARG A 106 10.05 -3.97 -8.80
CA ARG A 106 9.41 -5.28 -8.67
C ARG A 106 8.57 -5.56 -9.90
N ARG A 107 8.47 -6.85 -10.21
CA ARG A 107 7.65 -7.34 -11.32
C ARG A 107 6.33 -7.87 -10.79
N LEU A 108 5.24 -7.35 -11.34
CA LEU A 108 3.90 -7.87 -11.10
C LEU A 108 3.58 -8.94 -12.14
N VAL A 109 3.19 -10.12 -11.69
CA VAL A 109 2.73 -11.20 -12.57
C VAL A 109 1.29 -11.51 -12.20
N VAL A 110 0.40 -11.39 -13.18
CA VAL A 110 -1.02 -11.69 -13.02
C VAL A 110 -1.42 -12.67 -14.13
N ASP A 111 -1.90 -13.83 -13.75
CA ASP A 111 -2.49 -14.81 -14.64
C ASP A 111 -3.81 -15.25 -14.02
N MET A 112 -4.89 -14.62 -14.46
CA MET A 112 -6.22 -14.86 -13.88
C MET A 112 -6.72 -16.26 -14.15
N SER A 113 -6.41 -16.83 -15.32
CA SER A 113 -6.86 -18.16 -15.67
C SER A 113 -6.19 -19.25 -14.83
N ALA A 114 -4.95 -19.00 -14.41
CA ALA A 114 -4.21 -19.91 -13.55
C ALA A 114 -4.33 -19.56 -12.05
N GLY A 115 -4.98 -18.45 -11.72
CA GLY A 115 -5.07 -17.97 -10.34
C GLY A 115 -3.74 -17.51 -9.77
N ILE A 116 -2.82 -17.05 -10.63
CA ILE A 116 -1.49 -16.63 -10.21
C ILE A 116 -1.46 -15.11 -10.04
N LEU A 117 -1.00 -14.69 -8.87
CA LEU A 117 -0.72 -13.30 -8.57
C LEU A 117 0.56 -13.25 -7.73
N THR A 118 1.62 -12.65 -8.28
CA THR A 118 2.90 -12.54 -7.57
C THR A 118 3.51 -11.17 -7.76
N LEU A 119 4.29 -10.75 -6.77
CA LEU A 119 5.14 -9.58 -6.82
C LEU A 119 6.57 -10.04 -6.55
N GLN A 120 7.45 -9.87 -7.52
CA GLN A 120 8.80 -10.41 -7.53
C GLN A 120 9.83 -9.30 -7.57
N ALA A 121 11.00 -9.53 -6.97
CA ALA A 121 12.14 -8.65 -7.18
C ALA A 121 12.53 -8.70 -8.66
N SER A 122 12.74 -7.54 -9.26
CA SER A 122 13.14 -7.46 -10.66
C SER A 122 14.66 -7.52 -10.82
#